data_6d5bd60ccebe72f20b56f7a06f95966f
#
_entry.id   6d5bd60ccebe72f20b56f7a06f95966f
#
_cell.length_a   1.000
_cell.length_b   1.000
_cell.length_c   1.000
_cell.angle_alpha   90.00
_cell.angle_beta   90.00
_cell.angle_gamma   90.00
#
_symmetry.space_group_name_H-M   'P 1'
#
loop_
_entity.id
_entity.type
_entity.pdbx_description
1 polymer ?
#
loop_
_entity_poly.entity_id
_entity_poly.type
_entity_poly.pdbx_seq_one_letter_code
_entity_poly.pdbx_strand_id
1 'polypeptide(L)'
;MVCSHEESEVRSFLQCLPYISQLRFYRQRSDLHEETRFLVNLFCAAAERDQQTGEKMLEMLASVCRYQTFPLEERYMDDEYQSDFLLDLCSQMKDCETKTGLSLLPSLQSVFQSAPAVWTIKLSERKTSILLEVLKLQSEKKPVKLMVWSYEESEVRSFLQLLPYISQLRYSPSTSLF
;
A
#
# COMPACT_ATOMS: atom_id res chain seq x y z
N MET A 1 13.26 18.41 0.75
CA MET A 1 14.59 18.24 1.36
C MET A 1 14.44 17.19 2.43
N VAL A 2 14.77 15.93 2.13
CA VAL A 2 14.77 14.83 3.11
C VAL A 2 15.90 15.11 4.08
N CYS A 3 15.66 15.01 5.38
CA CYS A 3 16.71 15.17 6.38
C CYS A 3 17.86 14.19 6.10
N SER A 4 19.09 14.65 6.12
CA SER A 4 20.29 13.84 5.86
C SER A 4 20.39 12.57 6.72
N HIS A 5 19.72 12.53 7.85
CA HIS A 5 19.63 11.38 8.74
C HIS A 5 18.75 10.26 8.15
N GLU A 6 17.60 10.60 7.56
CA GLU A 6 16.70 9.63 6.91
C GLU A 6 17.36 8.99 5.67
N GLU A 7 18.11 9.74 4.89
CA GLU A 7 18.85 9.19 3.73
C GLU A 7 19.90 8.15 4.16
N SER A 8 20.62 8.41 5.25
CA SER A 8 21.61 7.48 5.79
C SER A 8 20.96 6.19 6.26
N GLU A 9 19.82 6.26 6.95
CA GLU A 9 19.06 5.11 7.41
C GLU A 9 18.53 4.27 6.24
N VAL A 10 17.97 4.92 5.23
CA VAL A 10 17.48 4.26 4.00
C VAL A 10 18.61 3.52 3.29
N ARG A 11 19.75 4.16 3.10
CA ARG A 11 20.92 3.51 2.46
C ARG A 11 21.43 2.31 3.25
N SER A 12 21.53 2.44 4.57
CA SER A 12 21.96 1.35 5.45
C SER A 12 20.99 0.17 5.38
N PHE A 13 19.69 0.43 5.35
CA PHE A 13 18.67 -0.59 5.22
C PHE A 13 18.77 -1.32 3.88
N LEU A 14 18.95 -0.61 2.78
CA LEU A 14 19.09 -1.22 1.45
C LEU A 14 20.30 -2.17 1.36
N GLN A 15 21.37 -1.89 2.09
CA GLN A 15 22.52 -2.79 2.16
C GLN A 15 22.20 -4.12 2.86
N CYS A 16 21.25 -4.13 3.78
CA CYS A 16 20.79 -5.32 4.47
C CYS A 16 19.81 -6.17 3.65
N LEU A 17 19.23 -5.60 2.61
CA LEU A 17 18.13 -6.20 1.85
C LEU A 17 18.41 -7.63 1.33
N PRO A 18 19.62 -7.97 0.83
CA PRO A 18 19.94 -9.32 0.39
C PRO A 18 19.87 -10.38 1.48
N TYR A 19 19.89 -9.97 2.75
CA TYR A 19 19.98 -10.86 3.91
C TYR A 19 18.66 -10.99 4.68
N ILE A 20 17.61 -10.30 4.28
CA ILE A 20 16.30 -10.35 4.93
C ILE A 20 15.29 -11.12 4.08
N SER A 21 14.44 -11.88 4.74
CA SER A 21 13.40 -12.69 4.08
C SER A 21 12.03 -12.03 4.07
N GLN A 22 11.73 -11.23 5.08
CA GLN A 22 10.44 -10.53 5.24
C GLN A 22 10.63 -9.18 5.92
N LEU A 23 9.86 -8.20 5.47
CA LEU A 23 9.72 -6.91 6.11
C LEU A 23 8.36 -6.83 6.80
N ARG A 24 8.36 -6.58 8.11
CA ARG A 24 7.17 -6.42 8.93
C ARG A 24 7.24 -5.13 9.71
N PHE A 25 6.10 -4.49 9.90
CA PHE A 25 5.96 -3.32 10.75
C PHE A 25 5.36 -3.72 12.09
N TYR A 26 5.99 -3.26 13.16
CA TYR A 26 5.41 -3.35 14.49
C TYR A 26 4.42 -2.20 14.67
N ARG A 27 3.17 -2.53 15.00
CA ARG A 27 2.15 -1.51 15.27
C ARG A 27 2.49 -0.77 16.57
N GLN A 28 3.20 0.33 16.42
CA GLN A 28 3.24 1.35 17.46
C GLN A 28 2.05 2.31 17.24
N ARG A 29 1.71 3.11 18.24
CA ARG A 29 0.74 4.20 18.12
C ARG A 29 1.27 5.38 17.28
N SER A 30 2.28 5.14 16.48
CA SER A 30 2.87 6.10 15.57
C SER A 30 1.95 6.39 14.39
N ASP A 31 2.16 7.53 13.80
CA ASP A 31 1.41 7.98 12.64
C ASP A 31 1.63 7.03 11.46
N LEU A 32 0.54 6.46 10.94
CA LEU A 32 0.52 5.63 9.74
C LEU A 32 1.28 6.28 8.58
N HIS A 33 1.18 7.60 8.46
CA HIS A 33 1.81 8.37 7.41
C HIS A 33 3.36 8.35 7.46
N GLU A 34 3.93 8.28 8.65
CA GLU A 34 5.40 8.18 8.81
C GLU A 34 5.93 6.80 8.38
N GLU A 35 5.19 5.73 8.70
CA GLU A 35 5.55 4.37 8.32
C GLU A 35 5.51 4.21 6.79
N THR A 36 4.45 4.70 6.15
CA THR A 36 4.35 4.67 4.68
C THR A 36 5.39 5.55 4.01
N ARG A 37 5.70 6.72 4.57
CA ARG A 37 6.74 7.62 4.05
C ARG A 37 8.11 6.96 4.04
N PHE A 38 8.49 6.29 5.12
CA PHE A 38 9.76 5.56 5.18
C PHE A 38 9.83 4.49 4.09
N LEU A 39 8.77 3.71 3.91
CA LEU A 39 8.72 2.67 2.89
C LEU A 39 8.76 3.25 1.47
N VAL A 40 8.08 4.36 1.21
CA VAL A 40 8.15 5.07 -0.08
C VAL A 40 9.59 5.53 -0.36
N ASN A 41 10.28 6.07 0.64
CA ASN A 41 11.67 6.47 0.50
C ASN A 41 12.60 5.29 0.18
N LEU A 42 12.34 4.11 0.76
CA LEU A 42 13.06 2.88 0.41
C LEU A 42 12.83 2.48 -1.05
N PHE A 43 11.60 2.50 -1.52
CA PHE A 43 11.28 2.17 -2.92
C PHE A 43 11.88 3.17 -3.89
N CYS A 44 11.82 4.47 -3.59
CA CYS A 44 12.45 5.50 -4.42
C CYS A 44 13.97 5.31 -4.49
N ALA A 45 14.64 5.11 -3.35
CA ALA A 45 16.07 4.89 -3.31
C ALA A 45 16.50 3.59 -4.02
N ALA A 46 15.72 2.54 -3.90
CA ALA A 46 15.96 1.28 -4.62
C ALA A 46 15.84 1.49 -6.15
N ALA A 47 14.81 2.19 -6.61
CA ALA A 47 14.61 2.50 -8.02
C ALA A 47 15.73 3.38 -8.59
N GLU A 48 16.16 4.40 -7.87
CA GLU A 48 17.29 5.25 -8.24
C GLU A 48 18.59 4.44 -8.37
N ARG A 49 18.84 3.57 -7.42
CA ARG A 49 20.01 2.70 -7.45
C ARG A 49 19.97 1.73 -8.62
N ASP A 50 18.83 1.14 -8.93
CA ASP A 50 18.65 0.28 -10.08
C ASP A 50 18.95 1.01 -11.40
N GLN A 51 18.54 2.27 -11.52
CA GLN A 51 18.88 3.10 -12.68
C GLN A 51 20.39 3.39 -12.81
N GLN A 52 21.05 3.57 -11.68
CA GLN A 52 22.49 3.91 -11.65
C GLN A 52 23.40 2.70 -11.84
N THR A 53 23.03 1.55 -11.28
CA THR A 53 23.90 0.38 -11.19
C THR A 53 23.43 -0.83 -12.01
N GLY A 54 22.16 -0.84 -12.43
CA GLY A 54 21.53 -2.00 -13.07
C GLY A 54 21.23 -3.16 -12.10
N GLU A 55 21.35 -2.94 -10.79
CA GLU A 55 20.93 -3.89 -9.77
C GLU A 55 19.39 -4.02 -9.76
N LYS A 56 18.89 -5.06 -9.13
CA LYS A 56 17.43 -5.32 -8.99
C LYS A 56 16.96 -5.12 -7.55
N MET A 57 17.32 -3.98 -6.95
CA MET A 57 16.96 -3.65 -5.56
C MET A 57 15.46 -3.45 -5.38
N LEU A 58 14.80 -2.86 -6.37
CA LEU A 58 13.36 -2.62 -6.33
C LEU A 58 12.57 -3.95 -6.33
N GLU A 59 12.96 -4.90 -7.17
CA GLU A 59 12.37 -6.24 -7.21
C GLU A 59 12.61 -7.00 -5.89
N MET A 60 13.81 -6.89 -5.34
CA MET A 60 14.19 -7.49 -4.07
C MET A 60 13.39 -6.90 -2.91
N LEU A 61 13.23 -5.58 -2.86
CA LEU A 61 12.42 -4.90 -1.85
C LEU A 61 10.95 -5.33 -1.93
N ALA A 62 10.37 -5.38 -3.13
CA ALA A 62 9.01 -5.86 -3.32
C ALA A 62 8.84 -7.32 -2.86
N SER A 63 9.84 -8.16 -3.07
CA SER A 63 9.80 -9.57 -2.68
C SER A 63 9.74 -9.78 -1.17
N VAL A 64 10.43 -8.96 -0.37
CA VAL A 64 10.40 -9.04 1.10
C VAL A 64 9.11 -8.49 1.72
N CYS A 65 8.34 -7.73 0.94
CA CYS A 65 6.99 -7.24 1.29
C CYS A 65 5.87 -8.22 0.90
N ARG A 66 6.19 -9.34 0.26
CA ARG A 66 5.23 -10.29 -0.32
C ARG A 66 4.79 -11.35 0.67
N TYR A 67 3.77 -11.07 1.48
CA TYR A 67 3.13 -12.06 2.35
C TYR A 67 1.74 -11.57 2.81
N GLN A 68 0.88 -12.51 3.21
CA GLN A 68 -0.55 -12.28 3.44
C GLN A 68 -0.86 -11.22 4.51
N THR A 69 0.01 -11.04 5.47
CA THR A 69 -0.18 -10.12 6.59
C THR A 69 0.57 -8.80 6.43
N PHE A 70 1.28 -8.60 5.29
CA PHE A 70 1.98 -7.33 5.08
C PHE A 70 1.00 -6.13 5.19
N PRO A 71 1.36 -5.06 5.89
CA PRO A 71 2.66 -4.78 6.54
C PRO A 71 2.76 -5.26 8.00
N LEU A 72 1.69 -5.84 8.54
CA LEU A 72 1.56 -6.11 9.98
C LEU A 72 2.09 -7.48 10.37
N GLU A 73 2.51 -7.60 11.61
CA GLU A 73 2.76 -8.89 12.24
C GLU A 73 1.42 -9.64 12.47
N GLU A 74 1.42 -10.97 12.32
CA GLU A 74 0.19 -11.82 12.39
C GLU A 74 -0.65 -11.58 13.65
N ARG A 75 -0.03 -11.20 14.76
CA ARG A 75 -0.72 -10.91 16.03
C ARG A 75 -1.62 -9.68 16.01
N TYR A 76 -1.45 -8.81 15.01
CA TYR A 76 -2.12 -7.51 14.92
C TYR A 76 -2.94 -7.40 13.62
N MET A 77 -3.46 -8.51 13.13
CA MET A 77 -4.30 -8.53 11.94
C MET A 77 -5.54 -7.66 12.12
N ASP A 78 -5.51 -6.52 11.47
CA ASP A 78 -6.62 -5.60 11.32
C ASP A 78 -6.74 -5.28 9.82
N ASP A 79 -7.75 -5.84 9.17
CA ASP A 79 -7.95 -5.72 7.73
C ASP A 79 -8.12 -4.26 7.28
N GLU A 80 -8.73 -3.42 8.13
CA GLU A 80 -8.90 -2.00 7.85
C GLU A 80 -7.56 -1.28 7.87
N TYR A 81 -6.74 -1.51 8.87
CA TYR A 81 -5.42 -0.91 8.98
C TYR A 81 -4.51 -1.35 7.83
N GLN A 82 -4.52 -2.63 7.49
CA GLN A 82 -3.76 -3.17 6.36
C GLN A 82 -4.17 -2.50 5.04
N SER A 83 -5.46 -2.38 4.80
CA SER A 83 -6.00 -1.72 3.61
C SER A 83 -5.62 -0.24 3.57
N ASP A 84 -5.78 0.48 4.67
CA ASP A 84 -5.43 1.90 4.77
C ASP A 84 -3.93 2.13 4.55
N PHE A 85 -3.08 1.28 5.12
CA PHE A 85 -1.63 1.35 4.91
C PHE A 85 -1.27 1.17 3.42
N LEU A 86 -1.79 0.13 2.78
CA LEU A 86 -1.48 -0.16 1.38
C LEU A 86 -2.01 0.91 0.43
N LEU A 87 -3.19 1.47 0.70
CA LEU A 87 -3.75 2.57 -0.10
C LEU A 87 -2.97 3.87 0.09
N ASP A 88 -2.54 4.18 1.32
CA ASP A 88 -1.69 5.34 1.58
C ASP A 88 -0.31 5.19 0.93
N LEU A 89 0.28 4.00 1.01
CA LEU A 89 1.51 3.66 0.31
C LEU A 89 1.39 3.90 -1.21
N CYS A 90 0.33 3.39 -1.81
CA CYS A 90 0.07 3.57 -3.24
C CYS A 90 -0.09 5.06 -3.61
N SER A 91 -0.83 5.81 -2.80
CA SER A 91 -1.04 7.25 -3.00
C SER A 91 0.28 8.02 -2.97
N GLN A 92 1.11 7.78 -1.97
CA GLN A 92 2.41 8.43 -1.83
C GLN A 92 3.39 8.03 -2.94
N MET A 93 3.36 6.76 -3.38
CA MET A 93 4.16 6.32 -4.52
C MET A 93 3.76 7.00 -5.81
N LYS A 94 2.47 7.19 -6.09
CA LYS A 94 2.01 7.96 -7.24
C LYS A 94 2.51 9.41 -7.20
N ASP A 95 2.47 10.03 -6.03
CA ASP A 95 3.00 11.38 -5.84
C ASP A 95 4.51 11.42 -6.11
N CYS A 96 5.25 10.43 -5.65
CA CYS A 96 6.67 10.30 -5.93
C CYS A 96 6.96 10.09 -7.42
N GLU A 97 6.22 9.21 -8.11
CA GLU A 97 6.35 9.00 -9.55
C GLU A 97 6.14 10.29 -10.35
N THR A 98 5.12 11.06 -9.97
CA THR A 98 4.82 12.36 -10.61
C THR A 98 5.95 13.35 -10.45
N LYS A 99 6.60 13.38 -9.29
CA LYS A 99 7.69 14.32 -8.98
C LYS A 99 9.04 13.92 -9.56
N THR A 100 9.32 12.62 -9.63
CA THR A 100 10.66 12.09 -9.95
C THR A 100 10.75 11.44 -11.33
N GLY A 101 9.63 11.07 -11.93
CA GLY A 101 9.59 10.28 -13.17
C GLY A 101 9.98 8.81 -12.99
N LEU A 102 10.18 8.34 -11.75
CA LEU A 102 10.43 6.93 -11.45
C LEU A 102 9.17 6.10 -11.65
N SER A 103 9.32 4.82 -12.01
CA SER A 103 8.23 3.86 -12.09
C SER A 103 8.26 2.94 -10.86
N LEU A 104 7.35 3.14 -9.93
CA LEU A 104 7.31 2.44 -8.63
C LEU A 104 6.11 1.50 -8.50
N LEU A 105 4.92 1.95 -8.90
CA LEU A 105 3.67 1.20 -8.72
C LEU A 105 3.68 -0.21 -9.33
N PRO A 106 4.23 -0.45 -10.53
CA PRO A 106 4.29 -1.80 -11.08
C PRO A 106 5.06 -2.79 -10.20
N SER A 107 6.04 -2.34 -9.42
CA SER A 107 6.78 -3.19 -8.49
C SER A 107 5.92 -3.71 -7.33
N LEU A 108 4.86 -2.98 -6.97
CA LEU A 108 3.92 -3.37 -5.92
C LEU A 108 2.87 -4.41 -6.37
N GLN A 109 2.79 -4.73 -7.65
CA GLN A 109 1.81 -5.70 -8.16
C GLN A 109 1.87 -7.01 -7.38
N SER A 110 3.05 -7.53 -7.11
CA SER A 110 3.24 -8.76 -6.35
C SER A 110 2.85 -8.64 -4.88
N VAL A 111 3.02 -7.46 -4.29
CA VAL A 111 2.58 -7.16 -2.92
C VAL A 111 1.06 -7.17 -2.85
N PHE A 112 0.37 -6.49 -3.75
CA PHE A 112 -1.09 -6.44 -3.81
C PHE A 112 -1.74 -7.78 -4.15
N GLN A 113 -1.04 -8.67 -4.83
CA GLN A 113 -1.50 -10.05 -5.06
C GLN A 113 -1.52 -10.86 -3.76
N SER A 114 -0.54 -10.67 -2.88
CA SER A 114 -0.41 -11.42 -1.64
C SER A 114 -1.21 -10.82 -0.48
N ALA A 115 -1.40 -9.52 -0.44
CA ALA A 115 -2.06 -8.78 0.64
C ALA A 115 -2.89 -7.60 0.09
N PRO A 116 -4.00 -7.20 0.73
CA PRO A 116 -4.74 -7.92 1.74
C PRO A 116 -5.57 -9.05 1.13
N ALA A 117 -6.07 -9.97 1.96
CA ALA A 117 -7.03 -10.98 1.52
C ALA A 117 -8.39 -10.36 1.16
N VAL A 118 -8.79 -9.33 1.91
CA VAL A 118 -10.01 -8.54 1.71
C VAL A 118 -9.66 -7.06 1.82
N TRP A 119 -10.00 -6.28 0.81
CA TRP A 119 -9.90 -4.82 0.88
C TRP A 119 -11.00 -4.26 1.77
N THR A 120 -10.67 -3.68 2.90
CA THR A 120 -11.62 -3.03 3.81
C THR A 120 -11.45 -1.52 3.71
N ILE A 121 -12.47 -0.84 3.19
CA ILE A 121 -12.40 0.60 2.97
C ILE A 121 -13.61 1.33 3.56
N LYS A 122 -13.38 2.55 4.04
CA LYS A 122 -14.43 3.53 4.27
C LYS A 122 -14.75 4.22 2.95
N LEU A 123 -16.04 4.37 2.66
CA LEU A 123 -16.47 5.03 1.43
C LEU A 123 -15.96 6.47 1.42
N SER A 124 -15.16 6.79 0.42
CA SER A 124 -14.72 8.14 0.09
C SER A 124 -14.23 8.16 -1.34
N GLU A 125 -14.39 9.28 -2.03
CA GLU A 125 -13.96 9.43 -3.41
C GLU A 125 -12.46 9.20 -3.57
N ARG A 126 -11.66 9.75 -2.66
CA ARG A 126 -10.19 9.60 -2.68
C ARG A 126 -9.76 8.14 -2.54
N LYS A 127 -10.25 7.43 -1.52
CA LYS A 127 -9.89 6.02 -1.28
C LYS A 127 -10.35 5.11 -2.42
N THR A 128 -11.53 5.35 -2.94
CA THR A 128 -12.10 4.63 -4.07
C THR A 128 -11.25 4.80 -5.33
N SER A 129 -10.82 6.02 -5.63
CA SER A 129 -9.95 6.31 -6.76
C SER A 129 -8.60 5.59 -6.66
N ILE A 130 -7.97 5.63 -5.49
CA ILE A 130 -6.69 4.92 -5.26
C ILE A 130 -6.88 3.40 -5.35
N LEU A 131 -7.94 2.87 -4.76
CA LEU A 131 -8.24 1.44 -4.82
C LEU A 131 -8.47 0.97 -6.26
N LEU A 132 -9.12 1.76 -7.09
CA LEU A 132 -9.30 1.45 -8.51
C LEU A 132 -7.96 1.26 -9.23
N GLU A 133 -7.00 2.14 -8.99
CA GLU A 133 -5.64 2.01 -9.53
C GLU A 133 -4.94 0.72 -9.08
N VAL A 134 -5.07 0.40 -7.79
CA VAL A 134 -4.50 -0.84 -7.22
C VAL A 134 -5.16 -2.09 -7.81
N LEU A 135 -6.49 -2.10 -7.90
CA LEU A 135 -7.24 -3.24 -8.44
C LEU A 135 -6.92 -3.51 -9.92
N LYS A 136 -6.63 -2.47 -10.70
CA LYS A 136 -6.17 -2.63 -12.09
C LYS A 136 -4.80 -3.30 -12.21
N LEU A 137 -3.96 -3.21 -11.19
CA LEU A 137 -2.66 -3.89 -11.14
C LEU A 137 -2.76 -5.36 -10.73
N GLN A 138 -3.87 -5.78 -10.14
CA GLN A 138 -4.07 -7.16 -9.69
C GLN A 138 -4.48 -8.07 -10.84
N SER A 139 -3.91 -9.28 -10.89
CA SER A 139 -4.29 -10.32 -11.86
C SER A 139 -5.58 -11.03 -11.46
N GLU A 140 -5.88 -11.10 -10.17
CA GLU A 140 -7.05 -11.76 -9.62
C GLU A 140 -7.96 -10.78 -8.89
N LYS A 141 -9.27 -10.98 -9.02
CA LYS A 141 -10.25 -10.17 -8.30
C LYS A 141 -10.27 -10.57 -6.83
N LYS A 142 -10.33 -9.57 -5.96
CA LYS A 142 -10.44 -9.76 -4.51
C LYS A 142 -11.76 -9.23 -3.97
N PRO A 143 -12.23 -9.75 -2.82
CA PRO A 143 -13.39 -9.21 -2.15
C PRO A 143 -13.08 -7.83 -1.55
N VAL A 144 -14.09 -6.96 -1.54
CA VAL A 144 -14.06 -5.64 -0.92
C VAL A 144 -15.13 -5.57 0.15
N LYS A 145 -14.73 -5.18 1.37
CA LYS A 145 -15.63 -4.87 2.47
C LYS A 145 -15.81 -3.35 2.56
N LEU A 146 -17.02 -2.90 2.34
CA LEU A 146 -17.38 -1.50 2.37
C LEU A 146 -17.94 -1.10 3.74
N MET A 147 -17.33 -0.12 4.36
CA MET A 147 -17.80 0.51 5.60
C MET A 147 -18.40 1.88 5.26
N VAL A 148 -19.68 2.04 5.50
CA VAL A 148 -20.41 3.28 5.18
C VAL A 148 -20.90 3.93 6.48
N TRP A 149 -20.43 5.13 6.74
CA TRP A 149 -20.87 5.96 7.87
C TRP A 149 -21.83 7.06 7.43
N SER A 150 -21.49 7.70 6.35
CA SER A 150 -22.28 8.68 5.61
C SER A 150 -21.79 8.60 4.16
N TYR A 151 -22.62 9.04 3.22
CA TYR A 151 -22.23 9.01 1.82
C TYR A 151 -22.81 10.20 1.05
N GLU A 152 -22.04 10.60 0.03
CA GLU A 152 -22.50 11.52 -1.00
C GLU A 152 -22.71 10.76 -2.31
N GLU A 153 -23.50 11.28 -3.20
CA GLU A 153 -23.80 10.65 -4.49
C GLU A 153 -22.51 10.44 -5.35
N SER A 154 -21.59 11.40 -5.26
CA SER A 154 -20.27 11.30 -5.95
C SER A 154 -19.44 10.12 -5.47
N GLU A 155 -19.47 9.84 -4.17
CA GLU A 155 -18.76 8.71 -3.56
C GLU A 155 -19.33 7.36 -4.04
N VAL A 156 -20.64 7.26 -4.12
CA VAL A 156 -21.34 6.08 -4.65
C VAL A 156 -20.98 5.85 -6.12
N ARG A 157 -20.99 6.89 -6.93
CA ARG A 157 -20.60 6.81 -8.35
C ARG A 157 -19.17 6.36 -8.53
N SER A 158 -18.26 6.90 -7.72
CA SER A 158 -16.85 6.49 -7.73
C SER A 158 -16.70 5.02 -7.36
N PHE A 159 -17.44 4.56 -6.36
CA PHE A 159 -17.42 3.17 -5.93
C PHE A 159 -17.92 2.20 -7.02
N LEU A 160 -18.94 2.56 -7.77
CA LEU A 160 -19.48 1.72 -8.85
C LEU A 160 -18.42 1.38 -9.93
N GLN A 161 -17.42 2.22 -10.10
CA GLN A 161 -16.31 1.96 -11.02
C GLN A 161 -15.42 0.78 -10.58
N LEU A 162 -15.46 0.37 -9.31
CA LEU A 162 -14.71 -0.76 -8.80
C LEU A 162 -15.35 -2.11 -9.13
N LEU A 163 -16.65 -2.16 -9.38
CA LEU A 163 -17.41 -3.41 -9.53
C LEU A 163 -16.81 -4.40 -10.53
N PRO A 164 -16.28 -3.98 -11.71
CA PRO A 164 -15.67 -4.91 -12.66
C PRO A 164 -14.43 -5.62 -12.13
N TYR A 165 -13.78 -5.06 -11.09
CA TYR A 165 -12.48 -5.49 -10.56
C TYR A 165 -12.57 -6.23 -9.23
N ILE A 166 -13.75 -6.36 -8.63
CA ILE A 166 -13.96 -7.03 -7.36
C ILE A 166 -14.65 -8.36 -7.53
N SER A 167 -14.30 -9.34 -6.67
CA SER A 167 -14.90 -10.67 -6.71
C SER A 167 -16.18 -10.77 -5.88
N GLN A 168 -16.26 -10.03 -4.79
CA GLN A 168 -17.37 -10.01 -3.86
C GLN A 168 -17.45 -8.67 -3.13
N LEU A 169 -18.65 -8.14 -3.00
CA LEU A 169 -18.92 -6.99 -2.15
C LEU A 169 -19.47 -7.47 -0.80
N ARG A 170 -18.80 -7.08 0.28
CA ARG A 170 -19.25 -7.25 1.66
C ARG A 170 -19.63 -5.90 2.22
N TYR A 171 -20.72 -5.84 2.95
CA TYR A 171 -21.20 -4.62 3.58
C TYR A 171 -21.18 -4.78 5.10
N SER A 172 -20.61 -3.80 5.78
CA SER A 172 -20.67 -3.68 7.24
C SER A 172 -21.42 -2.40 7.57
N PRO A 173 -22.70 -2.49 8.01
CA PRO A 173 -23.38 -1.31 8.51
C PRO A 173 -22.61 -0.79 9.72
N SER A 174 -22.46 0.53 9.81
CA SER A 174 -21.97 1.14 11.03
C SER A 174 -22.95 0.79 12.14
N THR A 175 -22.56 -0.06 13.04
CA THR A 175 -23.28 -0.21 14.31
C THR A 175 -22.99 1.06 15.09
N SER A 176 -23.81 2.09 14.90
CA SER A 176 -23.94 3.14 15.89
C SER A 176 -24.55 2.46 17.13
N LEU A 177 -23.69 2.10 18.05
CA LEU A 177 -24.11 1.76 19.40
C LEU A 177 -24.77 3.03 19.96
N PHE A 178 -26.06 2.92 20.18
CA PHE A 178 -26.81 3.85 21.00
C PHE A 178 -26.18 3.94 22.39
#